data_8ed47bdfc00983b0cb6e87311ee9ebbc
#
_entry.id   8ed47bdfc00983b0cb6e87311ee9ebbc
#
_cell.length_a   1.000
_cell.length_b   1.000
_cell.length_c   1.000
_cell.angle_alpha   90.00
_cell.angle_beta   90.00
_cell.angle_gamma   90.00
#
_symmetry.space_group_name_H-M   'P 1'
#
loop_
_entity.id
_entity.type
_entity.pdbx_description
1 polymer ?
#
loop_
_entity_poly.entity_id
_entity_poly.type
_entity_poly.pdbx_seq_one_letter_code
_entity_poly.pdbx_strand_id
1 'polypeptide(L)'
;MVLAQVCGHKSRAITVGLLAISMLGFSGATGTAASAAEFSYDNPNTQDATGAFAMTTGPGIMPALTSAGITFEAISPGTRTTSVTTATTRISLPVVAKTRTANATAGGFKFTNTKTRESVSCFIPTIDTRARVIDCKLNTGYNDIFFEIEDIESREFLSNNSIRTSVFTGMTIKVKSELTAQTLNDTLSTTVFSNSVTFATGNLTVTRLAP
;
A
#
# COMPACT_ATOMS: atom_id res chain seq x y z
N MET A 1 -0.58 -59.65 0.70
CA MET A 1 -1.97 -59.46 0.25
C MET A 1 -2.51 -58.21 0.95
N VAL A 2 -2.37 -57.06 0.34
CA VAL A 2 -2.82 -55.74 0.88
C VAL A 2 -3.59 -55.06 -0.23
N LEU A 3 -4.88 -54.82 0.00
CA LEU A 3 -5.79 -54.13 -0.93
C LEU A 3 -5.50 -52.63 -0.92
N ALA A 4 -5.27 -52.06 -2.09
CA ALA A 4 -5.25 -50.62 -2.32
C ALA A 4 -6.68 -50.16 -2.60
N GLN A 5 -7.16 -49.19 -1.79
CA GLN A 5 -8.45 -48.54 -1.95
C GLN A 5 -8.27 -47.28 -2.79
N VAL A 6 -8.86 -47.28 -3.99
CA VAL A 6 -8.87 -46.12 -4.91
C VAL A 6 -10.04 -45.22 -4.54
N CYS A 7 -9.75 -44.02 -4.09
CA CYS A 7 -10.76 -42.94 -3.91
C CYS A 7 -11.00 -42.20 -5.22
N GLY A 8 -12.22 -42.33 -5.75
CA GLY A 8 -12.64 -41.68 -6.98
C GLY A 8 -12.92 -40.17 -6.77
N HIS A 9 -12.30 -39.33 -7.59
CA HIS A 9 -12.61 -37.92 -7.73
C HIS A 9 -13.78 -37.73 -8.71
N LYS A 10 -14.89 -37.18 -8.21
CA LYS A 10 -16.02 -36.75 -9.04
C LYS A 10 -15.72 -35.37 -9.60
N SER A 11 -15.40 -35.27 -10.89
CA SER A 11 -15.39 -34.07 -11.66
C SER A 11 -16.81 -33.50 -11.82
N ARG A 12 -17.07 -32.29 -11.35
CA ARG A 12 -18.27 -31.53 -11.69
C ARG A 12 -17.94 -30.61 -12.87
N ALA A 13 -18.58 -30.89 -13.99
CA ALA A 13 -18.58 -30.02 -15.15
C ALA A 13 -19.38 -28.75 -14.83
N ILE A 14 -18.75 -27.59 -15.00
CA ILE A 14 -19.41 -26.28 -14.96
C ILE A 14 -19.69 -25.89 -16.40
N THR A 15 -20.97 -25.82 -16.75
CA THR A 15 -21.46 -25.36 -18.06
C THR A 15 -21.33 -23.84 -18.10
N VAL A 16 -20.49 -23.30 -18.98
CA VAL A 16 -20.37 -21.87 -19.26
C VAL A 16 -21.44 -21.48 -20.28
N GLY A 17 -22.45 -20.77 -19.82
CA GLY A 17 -23.46 -20.15 -20.71
C GLY A 17 -22.87 -18.91 -21.40
N LEU A 18 -22.80 -18.98 -22.73
CA LEU A 18 -22.49 -17.83 -23.59
C LEU A 18 -23.71 -16.91 -23.63
N LEU A 19 -23.63 -15.70 -23.09
CA LEU A 19 -24.56 -14.62 -23.35
C LEU A 19 -23.93 -13.64 -24.34
N ALA A 20 -24.44 -13.62 -25.54
CA ALA A 20 -24.16 -12.59 -26.53
C ALA A 20 -24.90 -11.31 -26.12
N ILE A 21 -24.18 -10.21 -25.92
CA ILE A 21 -24.76 -8.86 -25.76
C ILE A 21 -24.31 -8.00 -26.93
N SER A 22 -25.31 -7.53 -27.65
CA SER A 22 -25.27 -6.67 -28.83
C SER A 22 -24.65 -5.31 -28.55
N MET A 23 -23.78 -4.84 -29.44
CA MET A 23 -23.31 -3.46 -29.49
C MET A 23 -24.44 -2.51 -29.92
N LEU A 24 -24.69 -1.47 -29.12
CA LEU A 24 -25.33 -0.24 -29.59
C LEU A 24 -24.95 0.94 -28.67
N GLY A 25 -24.45 2.00 -29.28
CA GLY A 25 -24.55 3.36 -28.75
C GLY A 25 -23.29 3.94 -28.11
N PHE A 26 -22.42 4.54 -28.92
CA PHE A 26 -21.47 5.58 -28.48
C PHE A 26 -22.27 6.81 -28.04
N SER A 27 -22.27 7.10 -26.76
CA SER A 27 -22.63 8.42 -26.22
C SER A 27 -21.58 8.84 -25.21
N GLY A 28 -21.03 10.03 -25.42
CA GLY A 28 -19.92 10.59 -24.67
C GLY A 28 -20.15 10.56 -23.16
N ALA A 29 -19.34 9.80 -22.48
CA ALA A 29 -19.26 9.83 -21.04
C ALA A 29 -18.28 10.95 -20.65
N THR A 30 -18.83 12.11 -20.25
CA THR A 30 -18.14 13.06 -19.38
C THR A 30 -17.66 12.29 -18.15
N GLY A 31 -16.34 12.18 -18.01
CA GLY A 31 -15.76 11.50 -16.87
C GLY A 31 -16.19 12.16 -15.56
N THR A 32 -17.18 11.57 -14.90
CA THR A 32 -17.43 11.83 -13.50
C THR A 32 -16.19 11.34 -12.74
N ALA A 33 -15.49 12.28 -12.13
CA ALA A 33 -14.46 11.98 -11.15
C ALA A 33 -15.05 10.96 -10.17
N ALA A 34 -14.44 9.79 -10.10
CA ALA A 34 -14.81 8.79 -9.11
C ALA A 34 -14.74 9.46 -7.74
N SER A 35 -15.90 9.67 -7.13
CA SER A 35 -16.02 10.13 -5.76
C SER A 35 -15.14 9.21 -4.92
N ALA A 36 -14.17 9.80 -4.21
CA ALA A 36 -13.42 9.08 -3.20
C ALA A 36 -14.44 8.42 -2.29
N ALA A 37 -14.46 7.09 -2.25
CA ALA A 37 -15.35 6.34 -1.38
C ALA A 37 -15.17 6.90 0.03
N GLU A 38 -16.25 7.41 0.62
CA GLU A 38 -16.27 7.90 1.99
C GLU A 38 -15.79 6.77 2.89
N PHE A 39 -14.59 6.91 3.38
CA PHE A 39 -14.02 6.02 4.35
C PHE A 39 -14.54 6.47 5.72
N SER A 40 -15.71 5.98 6.09
CA SER A 40 -16.20 6.12 7.45
C SER A 40 -15.37 5.20 8.35
N TYR A 41 -14.38 5.77 9.00
CA TYR A 41 -13.78 5.18 10.18
C TYR A 41 -14.75 5.45 11.33
N ASP A 42 -15.67 4.53 11.64
CA ASP A 42 -16.60 4.60 12.77
C ASP A 42 -15.90 4.47 14.14
N ASN A 43 -14.71 5.04 14.25
CA ASN A 43 -14.00 5.13 15.50
C ASN A 43 -14.24 6.54 16.09
N PRO A 44 -14.92 6.69 17.23
CA PRO A 44 -15.20 8.00 17.83
C PRO A 44 -13.95 8.81 18.18
N ASN A 45 -12.77 8.21 18.11
CA ASN A 45 -11.49 8.88 18.31
C ASN A 45 -10.80 9.31 16.98
N THR A 46 -11.46 9.14 15.85
CA THR A 46 -10.91 9.59 14.55
C THR A 46 -11.17 11.08 14.40
N GLN A 47 -10.13 11.82 14.05
CA GLN A 47 -10.18 13.26 13.76
C GLN A 47 -9.80 13.49 12.31
N ASP A 48 -10.49 14.43 11.66
CA ASP A 48 -10.09 14.90 10.34
C ASP A 48 -8.66 15.46 10.41
N ALA A 49 -7.86 15.05 9.47
CA ALA A 49 -6.49 15.50 9.34
C ALA A 49 -6.15 15.70 7.87
N THR A 50 -5.21 16.61 7.62
CA THR A 50 -4.64 16.86 6.30
C THR A 50 -3.14 16.70 6.37
N GLY A 51 -2.51 16.50 5.22
CA GLY A 51 -1.06 16.38 5.14
C GLY A 51 -0.64 15.35 4.10
N ALA A 52 0.56 14.85 4.23
CA ALA A 52 1.09 13.86 3.30
C ALA A 52 2.02 12.87 4.00
N PHE A 53 1.93 11.62 3.60
CA PHE A 53 2.96 10.61 3.80
C PHE A 53 3.69 10.42 2.49
N ALA A 54 5.00 10.51 2.50
CA ALA A 54 5.83 10.26 1.33
C ALA A 54 6.93 9.28 1.69
N MET A 55 7.11 8.25 0.85
CA MET A 55 8.23 7.33 0.95
C MET A 55 9.03 7.31 -0.34
N THR A 56 10.36 7.31 -0.23
CA THR A 56 11.31 7.24 -1.33
C THR A 56 12.11 5.95 -1.19
N THR A 57 12.10 5.11 -2.22
CA THR A 57 12.83 3.83 -2.20
C THR A 57 14.31 4.03 -1.92
N GLY A 58 14.87 3.13 -1.14
CA GLY A 58 16.30 3.12 -0.83
C GLY A 58 17.17 2.87 -2.07
N PRO A 59 18.48 3.15 -1.97
CA PRO A 59 19.43 2.87 -3.03
C PRO A 59 19.39 1.39 -3.44
N GLY A 60 19.39 1.11 -4.73
CA GLY A 60 19.39 -0.26 -5.27
C GLY A 60 18.01 -0.96 -5.28
N ILE A 61 17.01 -0.48 -4.54
CA ILE A 61 15.67 -1.11 -4.51
C ILE A 61 15.01 -1.08 -5.88
N MET A 62 14.94 0.08 -6.55
CA MET A 62 14.29 0.16 -7.86
C MET A 62 15.01 -0.66 -8.94
N PRO A 63 16.34 -0.65 -9.04
CA PRO A 63 17.07 -1.57 -9.92
C PRO A 63 16.75 -3.05 -9.64
N ALA A 64 16.71 -3.46 -8.38
CA ALA A 64 16.39 -4.84 -8.00
C ALA A 64 14.95 -5.22 -8.40
N LEU A 65 13.96 -4.38 -8.09
CA LEU A 65 12.57 -4.58 -8.50
C LEU A 65 12.45 -4.68 -10.03
N THR A 66 13.07 -3.75 -10.76
CA THR A 66 13.02 -3.73 -12.22
C THR A 66 13.65 -4.98 -12.83
N SER A 67 14.81 -5.42 -12.33
CA SER A 67 15.48 -6.65 -12.78
C SER A 67 14.63 -7.89 -12.54
N ALA A 68 13.88 -7.92 -11.45
CA ALA A 68 12.92 -8.98 -11.13
C ALA A 68 11.63 -8.90 -11.98
N GLY A 69 11.41 -7.82 -12.72
CA GLY A 69 10.19 -7.57 -13.48
C GLY A 69 9.05 -7.03 -12.62
N ILE A 70 9.36 -6.46 -11.45
CA ILE A 70 8.37 -5.90 -10.53
C ILE A 70 8.24 -4.39 -10.80
N THR A 71 7.02 -3.92 -11.04
CA THR A 71 6.69 -2.48 -11.02
C THR A 71 6.23 -2.07 -9.63
N PHE A 72 6.50 -0.81 -9.26
CA PHE A 72 6.05 -0.19 -8.02
C PHE A 72 5.31 1.10 -8.35
N GLU A 73 4.02 1.15 -8.09
CA GLU A 73 3.10 2.18 -8.56
C GLU A 73 2.28 2.76 -7.40
N ALA A 74 1.87 4.03 -7.55
CA ALA A 74 0.90 4.64 -6.64
C ALA A 74 -0.52 4.28 -7.07
N ILE A 75 -1.40 4.09 -6.07
CA ILE A 75 -2.85 3.96 -6.26
C ILE A 75 -3.46 5.33 -5.97
N SER A 76 -4.29 5.82 -6.88
CA SER A 76 -4.99 7.13 -6.76
C SER A 76 -5.75 7.23 -5.43
N PRO A 77 -5.74 8.40 -4.77
CA PRO A 77 -5.17 9.70 -5.16
C PRO A 77 -3.66 9.84 -4.87
N GLY A 78 -2.97 8.77 -4.52
CA GLY A 78 -1.52 8.78 -4.37
C GLY A 78 -0.81 9.15 -5.66
N THR A 79 0.37 9.74 -5.56
CA THR A 79 1.20 10.14 -6.69
C THR A 79 2.54 9.42 -6.67
N ARG A 80 3.10 9.22 -7.86
CA ARG A 80 4.42 8.60 -8.06
C ARG A 80 5.33 9.56 -8.82
N THR A 81 6.55 9.69 -8.34
CA THR A 81 7.63 10.40 -9.04
C THR A 81 8.87 9.52 -9.07
N THR A 82 9.50 9.39 -10.24
CA THR A 82 10.72 8.60 -10.40
C THR A 82 11.88 9.53 -10.73
N SER A 83 12.98 9.41 -10.00
CA SER A 83 14.26 10.06 -10.31
C SER A 83 15.14 9.09 -11.08
N VAL A 84 15.47 9.45 -12.31
CA VAL A 84 16.38 8.67 -13.15
C VAL A 84 17.80 8.76 -12.61
N THR A 85 18.20 9.95 -12.13
CA THR A 85 19.56 10.22 -11.64
C THR A 85 19.93 9.37 -10.43
N THR A 86 18.99 9.20 -9.49
CA THR A 86 19.20 8.41 -8.26
C THR A 86 18.62 7.01 -8.34
N ALA A 87 17.99 6.66 -9.47
CA ALA A 87 17.26 5.40 -9.65
C ALA A 87 16.32 5.09 -8.48
N THR A 88 15.59 6.10 -7.98
CA THR A 88 14.66 6.00 -6.87
C THR A 88 13.24 6.35 -7.31
N THR A 89 12.25 5.80 -6.61
CA THR A 89 10.83 6.14 -6.78
C THR A 89 10.29 6.70 -5.49
N ARG A 90 9.60 7.82 -5.57
CA ARG A 90 8.86 8.44 -4.48
C ARG A 90 7.37 8.21 -4.69
N ILE A 91 6.70 7.67 -3.68
CA ILE A 91 5.24 7.61 -3.56
C ILE A 91 4.82 8.65 -2.53
N SER A 92 3.81 9.46 -2.85
CA SER A 92 3.22 10.43 -1.93
C SER A 92 1.72 10.17 -1.81
N LEU A 93 1.24 10.04 -0.57
CA LEU A 93 -0.15 9.73 -0.24
C LEU A 93 -0.72 10.86 0.63
N PRO A 94 -1.89 11.40 0.31
CA PRO A 94 -2.53 12.39 1.17
C PRO A 94 -3.00 11.74 2.48
N VAL A 95 -2.75 12.41 3.60
CA VAL A 95 -3.33 12.05 4.90
C VAL A 95 -4.75 12.58 4.97
N VAL A 96 -5.69 11.74 5.37
CA VAL A 96 -7.13 12.09 5.43
C VAL A 96 -7.71 11.98 6.82
N ALA A 97 -7.11 11.21 7.70
CA ALA A 97 -7.60 11.05 9.07
C ALA A 97 -6.46 10.74 10.04
N LYS A 98 -6.67 11.05 11.31
CA LYS A 98 -5.78 10.73 12.41
C LYS A 98 -6.56 10.14 13.57
N THR A 99 -6.07 9.01 14.08
CA THR A 99 -6.45 8.48 15.40
C THR A 99 -5.44 8.97 16.46
N ARG A 100 -5.54 8.45 17.67
CA ARG A 100 -4.59 8.79 18.74
C ARG A 100 -3.13 8.51 18.38
N THR A 101 -2.86 7.45 17.66
CA THR A 101 -1.50 6.98 17.36
C THR A 101 -1.22 6.85 15.87
N ALA A 102 -2.23 6.60 15.05
CA ALA A 102 -2.10 6.25 13.65
C ALA A 102 -2.67 7.35 12.73
N ASN A 103 -2.13 7.44 11.54
CA ASN A 103 -2.51 8.40 10.51
C ASN A 103 -2.92 7.63 9.25
N ALA A 104 -4.20 7.72 8.88
CA ALA A 104 -4.72 7.08 7.70
C ALA A 104 -4.47 7.94 6.45
N THR A 105 -4.07 7.29 5.36
CA THR A 105 -3.88 7.94 4.07
C THR A 105 -5.00 7.56 3.10
N ALA A 106 -5.21 8.35 2.05
CA ALA A 106 -6.01 7.94 0.90
C ALA A 106 -5.10 7.36 -0.19
N GLY A 107 -5.67 6.46 -1.01
CA GLY A 107 -4.94 5.76 -2.05
C GLY A 107 -4.09 4.62 -1.52
N GLY A 108 -2.87 4.51 -2.03
CA GLY A 108 -1.98 3.43 -1.64
C GLY A 108 -0.84 3.20 -2.62
N PHE A 109 -0.31 1.98 -2.60
CA PHE A 109 0.71 1.56 -3.56
C PHE A 109 0.53 0.09 -3.95
N LYS A 110 1.13 -0.28 -5.08
CA LYS A 110 0.99 -1.60 -5.68
C LYS A 110 2.32 -2.08 -6.24
N PHE A 111 2.61 -3.34 -5.98
CA PHE A 111 3.64 -4.10 -6.67
C PHE A 111 2.98 -5.02 -7.69
N THR A 112 3.54 -5.09 -8.91
CA THR A 112 3.03 -6.00 -9.95
C THR A 112 4.22 -6.68 -10.62
N ASN A 113 4.19 -8.01 -10.68
CA ASN A 113 5.10 -8.76 -11.53
C ASN A 113 4.59 -8.69 -12.98
N THR A 114 5.35 -8.06 -13.86
CA THR A 114 4.97 -7.86 -15.28
C THR A 114 4.95 -9.14 -16.09
N LYS A 115 5.65 -10.20 -15.63
CA LYS A 115 5.72 -11.49 -16.31
C LYS A 115 4.54 -12.39 -15.94
N THR A 116 4.22 -12.50 -14.64
CA THR A 116 3.11 -13.35 -14.15
C THR A 116 1.80 -12.60 -14.05
N ARG A 117 1.82 -11.25 -14.02
CA ARG A 117 0.69 -10.33 -13.78
C ARG A 117 0.12 -10.41 -12.36
N GLU A 118 0.77 -11.14 -11.48
CA GLU A 118 0.45 -11.17 -10.06
C GLU A 118 0.73 -9.83 -9.42
N SER A 119 -0.08 -9.45 -8.44
CA SER A 119 0.08 -8.16 -7.80
C SER A 119 -0.31 -8.18 -6.33
N VAL A 120 0.39 -7.37 -5.55
CA VAL A 120 0.07 -7.08 -4.16
C VAL A 120 -0.19 -5.59 -4.03
N SER A 121 -1.37 -5.24 -3.52
CA SER A 121 -1.79 -3.86 -3.33
C SER A 121 -1.95 -3.56 -1.84
N CYS A 122 -1.40 -2.45 -1.42
CA CYS A 122 -1.62 -1.84 -0.12
C CYS A 122 -2.57 -0.67 -0.30
N PHE A 123 -3.81 -0.83 0.11
CA PHE A 123 -4.81 0.23 0.11
C PHE A 123 -4.81 0.93 1.46
N ILE A 124 -4.98 2.24 1.44
CA ILE A 124 -5.21 3.07 2.62
C ILE A 124 -4.19 2.77 3.73
N PRO A 125 -2.89 2.92 3.42
CA PRO A 125 -1.86 2.72 4.43
C PRO A 125 -2.14 3.55 5.68
N THR A 126 -2.03 2.90 6.83
CA THR A 126 -2.12 3.53 8.14
C THR A 126 -0.74 3.57 8.77
N ILE A 127 -0.24 4.76 9.03
CA ILE A 127 1.10 4.99 9.58
C ILE A 127 0.99 5.21 11.09
N ASP A 128 1.37 4.21 11.89
CA ASP A 128 1.47 4.33 13.34
C ASP A 128 2.92 4.61 13.74
N THR A 129 3.22 5.87 14.04
CA THR A 129 4.57 6.31 14.42
C THR A 129 4.94 5.91 15.84
N ARG A 130 3.97 5.50 16.68
CA ARG A 130 4.21 5.00 18.03
C ARG A 130 4.49 3.50 18.03
N ALA A 131 3.65 2.72 17.35
CA ALA A 131 3.88 1.29 17.15
C ALA A 131 5.00 1.01 16.15
N ARG A 132 5.41 2.06 15.38
CA ARG A 132 6.44 1.98 14.33
C ARG A 132 6.09 0.99 13.23
N VAL A 133 4.86 1.05 12.74
CA VAL A 133 4.38 0.17 11.66
C VAL A 133 3.64 0.95 10.59
N ILE A 134 3.64 0.39 9.39
CA ILE A 134 2.76 0.78 8.29
C ILE A 134 1.87 -0.42 8.00
N ASP A 135 0.61 -0.27 8.38
CA ASP A 135 -0.44 -1.26 8.19
C ASP A 135 -1.16 -1.00 6.86
N CYS A 136 -1.43 -2.05 6.13
CA CYS A 136 -2.03 -2.02 4.80
C CYS A 136 -3.32 -2.83 4.76
N LYS A 137 -4.36 -2.28 4.17
CA LYS A 137 -5.49 -3.09 3.74
C LYS A 137 -5.14 -3.75 2.40
N LEU A 138 -5.04 -5.07 2.41
CA LEU A 138 -4.73 -5.84 1.22
C LEU A 138 -5.94 -5.98 0.28
N ASN A 139 -5.67 -6.31 -0.98
CA ASN A 139 -6.71 -6.67 -1.96
C ASN A 139 -7.54 -7.90 -1.54
N THR A 140 -7.08 -8.69 -0.59
CA THR A 140 -7.82 -9.79 0.05
C THR A 140 -8.84 -9.33 1.10
N GLY A 141 -8.85 -8.03 1.45
CA GLY A 141 -9.71 -7.44 2.47
C GLY A 141 -9.17 -7.53 3.91
N TYR A 142 -8.07 -8.23 4.12
CA TYR A 142 -7.40 -8.30 5.43
C TYR A 142 -6.43 -7.13 5.61
N ASN A 143 -6.28 -6.67 6.85
CA ASN A 143 -5.21 -5.75 7.23
C ASN A 143 -3.96 -6.57 7.54
N ASP A 144 -2.82 -6.11 7.02
CA ASP A 144 -1.53 -6.72 7.34
C ASP A 144 -0.47 -5.63 7.49
N ILE A 145 0.48 -5.88 8.39
CA ILE A 145 1.60 -4.98 8.62
C ILE A 145 2.69 -5.30 7.58
N PHE A 146 2.78 -4.47 6.56
CA PHE A 146 3.74 -4.63 5.46
C PHE A 146 5.14 -4.17 5.83
N PHE A 147 5.20 -3.01 6.49
CA PHE A 147 6.46 -2.37 6.79
C PHE A 147 6.56 -2.03 8.27
N GLU A 148 7.77 -2.04 8.77
CA GLU A 148 8.14 -1.43 10.04
C GLU A 148 8.92 -0.14 9.81
N ILE A 149 8.81 0.76 10.77
CA ILE A 149 9.60 1.99 10.85
C ILE A 149 10.70 1.75 11.88
N GLU A 150 11.88 1.38 11.40
CA GLU A 150 13.02 1.05 12.27
C GLU A 150 13.49 2.26 13.07
N ASP A 151 13.57 3.42 12.39
CA ASP A 151 14.01 4.67 13.02
C ASP A 151 13.23 5.88 12.50
N ILE A 152 13.24 6.98 13.25
CA ILE A 152 12.70 8.29 12.91
C ILE A 152 13.74 9.33 13.32
N GLU A 153 14.39 9.94 12.33
CA GLU A 153 15.48 10.88 12.55
C GLU A 153 15.03 12.14 13.27
N SER A 154 13.89 12.71 12.89
CA SER A 154 13.36 13.92 13.52
C SER A 154 11.84 13.86 13.72
N ARG A 155 11.41 14.47 14.84
CA ARG A 155 9.99 14.63 15.20
C ARG A 155 9.77 16.05 15.68
N GLU A 156 8.93 16.78 14.98
CA GLU A 156 8.56 18.15 15.32
C GLU A 156 7.06 18.24 15.59
N PHE A 157 6.68 19.00 16.61
CA PHE A 157 5.30 19.25 16.98
C PHE A 157 5.08 20.76 17.06
N LEU A 158 4.39 21.30 16.06
CA LEU A 158 4.03 22.72 15.99
C LEU A 158 2.58 22.88 16.43
N SER A 159 2.32 23.82 17.31
CA SER A 159 0.96 24.09 17.79
C SER A 159 0.73 25.59 17.88
N ASN A 160 -0.41 26.01 17.41
CA ASN A 160 -0.99 27.32 17.69
C ASN A 160 -2.41 27.15 18.27
N ASN A 161 -3.13 28.22 18.53
CA ASN A 161 -4.45 28.19 19.17
C ASN A 161 -5.52 27.42 18.36
N SER A 162 -5.29 27.15 17.08
CA SER A 162 -6.28 26.55 16.18
C SER A 162 -5.80 25.32 15.46
N ILE A 163 -4.48 25.13 15.32
CA ILE A 163 -3.90 24.08 14.47
C ILE A 163 -2.76 23.38 15.20
N ARG A 164 -2.72 22.06 15.04
CA ARG A 164 -1.59 21.23 15.48
C ARG A 164 -0.99 20.51 14.28
N THR A 165 0.30 20.68 14.04
CA THR A 165 1.04 19.99 12.99
C THR A 165 2.10 19.10 13.62
N SER A 166 2.16 17.86 13.17
CA SER A 166 3.21 16.90 13.51
C SER A 166 4.01 16.59 12.26
N VAL A 167 5.31 16.71 12.34
CA VAL A 167 6.24 16.41 11.25
C VAL A 167 7.20 15.33 11.70
N PHE A 168 7.31 14.26 10.92
CA PHE A 168 8.25 13.17 11.13
C PHE A 168 9.10 13.06 9.86
N THR A 169 10.41 13.11 9.99
CA THR A 169 11.35 13.04 8.86
C THR A 169 12.37 11.92 9.05
N GLY A 170 12.94 11.47 7.94
CA GLY A 170 13.98 10.45 7.94
C GLY A 170 13.53 9.11 8.52
N MET A 171 12.27 8.72 8.32
CA MET A 171 11.80 7.40 8.76
C MET A 171 12.48 6.31 7.94
N THR A 172 13.25 5.44 8.58
CA THR A 172 13.82 4.25 7.95
C THR A 172 12.75 3.16 7.89
N ILE A 173 12.36 2.77 6.68
CA ILE A 173 11.26 1.83 6.41
C ILE A 173 11.84 0.51 5.88
N LYS A 174 11.50 -0.60 6.53
CA LYS A 174 11.87 -1.96 6.14
C LYS A 174 10.65 -2.84 5.95
N VAL A 175 10.78 -3.93 5.19
CA VAL A 175 9.76 -5.00 5.23
C VAL A 175 9.72 -5.55 6.65
N LYS A 176 8.54 -5.69 7.22
CA LYS A 176 8.34 -5.94 8.65
C LYS A 176 9.06 -7.17 9.18
N SER A 177 9.06 -8.26 8.44
CA SER A 177 9.62 -9.53 8.92
C SER A 177 10.04 -10.41 7.75
N GLU A 178 10.82 -11.44 8.04
CA GLU A 178 11.16 -12.48 7.07
C GLU A 178 9.92 -13.15 6.49
N LEU A 179 8.93 -13.45 7.34
CA LEU A 179 7.67 -14.05 6.88
C LEU A 179 6.91 -13.11 5.92
N THR A 180 6.87 -11.82 6.20
CA THR A 180 6.25 -10.82 5.29
C THR A 180 7.03 -10.75 3.98
N ALA A 181 8.36 -10.74 4.01
CA ALA A 181 9.21 -10.75 2.83
C ALA A 181 8.97 -12.02 1.99
N GLN A 182 8.90 -13.19 2.62
CA GLN A 182 8.60 -14.45 1.97
C GLN A 182 7.20 -14.44 1.33
N THR A 183 6.18 -13.97 2.04
CA THR A 183 4.81 -13.85 1.51
C THR A 183 4.76 -12.95 0.27
N LEU A 184 5.47 -11.81 0.29
CA LEU A 184 5.59 -10.92 -0.87
C LEU A 184 6.31 -11.62 -2.04
N ASN A 185 7.39 -12.32 -1.75
CA ASN A 185 8.17 -13.05 -2.74
C ASN A 185 7.36 -14.17 -3.39
N ASP A 186 6.66 -14.98 -2.58
CA ASP A 186 5.83 -16.08 -3.07
C ASP A 186 4.67 -15.57 -3.91
N THR A 187 3.96 -14.53 -3.42
CA THR A 187 2.82 -13.94 -4.13
C THR A 187 3.23 -13.29 -5.45
N LEU A 188 4.42 -12.70 -5.52
CA LEU A 188 4.91 -12.02 -6.72
C LEU A 188 5.87 -12.87 -7.54
N SER A 189 6.04 -14.14 -7.22
CA SER A 189 6.96 -15.07 -7.89
C SER A 189 8.37 -14.45 -8.07
N THR A 190 8.96 -13.95 -6.98
CA THR A 190 10.23 -13.24 -6.95
C THR A 190 11.04 -13.58 -5.70
N THR A 191 12.24 -13.03 -5.56
CA THR A 191 13.10 -13.15 -4.36
C THR A 191 13.67 -11.81 -3.92
N VAL A 192 13.08 -10.70 -4.39
CA VAL A 192 13.67 -9.35 -4.24
C VAL A 192 13.37 -8.71 -2.89
N PHE A 193 12.30 -9.13 -2.21
CA PHE A 193 11.93 -8.57 -0.91
C PHE A 193 12.73 -9.23 0.22
N SER A 194 13.23 -8.39 1.12
CA SER A 194 13.98 -8.82 2.33
C SER A 194 13.70 -7.83 3.46
N ASN A 195 13.66 -8.35 4.69
CA ASN A 195 13.57 -7.51 5.89
C ASN A 195 14.93 -7.00 6.38
N SER A 196 16.04 -7.46 5.80
CA SER A 196 17.39 -7.06 6.21
C SER A 196 17.87 -5.75 5.58
N VAL A 197 17.15 -5.23 4.58
CA VAL A 197 17.54 -4.00 3.86
C VAL A 197 16.53 -2.89 4.06
N THR A 198 17.00 -1.64 4.06
CA THR A 198 16.13 -0.46 4.05
C THR A 198 15.41 -0.40 2.71
N PHE A 199 14.09 -0.62 2.76
CA PHE A 199 13.25 -0.54 1.56
C PHE A 199 13.05 0.91 1.10
N ALA A 200 12.81 1.82 2.03
CA ALA A 200 12.55 3.23 1.74
C ALA A 200 12.92 4.14 2.92
N THR A 201 13.04 5.43 2.63
CA THR A 201 12.97 6.49 3.64
C THR A 201 11.63 7.21 3.53
N GLY A 202 11.05 7.56 4.67
CA GLY A 202 9.72 8.17 4.75
C GLY A 202 9.70 9.52 5.44
N ASN A 203 8.73 10.35 5.03
CA ASN A 203 8.37 11.59 5.74
C ASN A 203 6.86 11.65 5.91
N LEU A 204 6.40 12.11 7.06
CA LEU A 204 4.99 12.25 7.37
C LEU A 204 4.73 13.65 7.95
N THR A 205 3.83 14.39 7.33
CA THR A 205 3.30 15.64 7.87
C THR A 205 1.80 15.48 8.10
N VAL A 206 1.34 15.82 9.29
CA VAL A 206 -0.07 15.73 9.68
C VAL A 206 -0.49 17.01 10.35
N THR A 207 -1.50 17.65 9.80
CA THR A 207 -2.11 18.87 10.34
C THR A 207 -3.56 18.59 10.69
N ARG A 208 -4.00 19.05 11.85
CA ARG A 208 -5.37 18.93 12.35
C ARG A 208 -5.79 20.18 13.12
N LEU A 209 -7.08 20.38 13.27
CA LEU A 209 -7.59 21.42 14.16
C LEU A 209 -7.22 21.06 15.61
N ALA A 210 -6.89 22.06 16.40
CA ALA A 210 -6.77 21.92 17.84
C ALA A 210 -8.16 21.64 18.43
N PRO A 211 -8.29 20.75 19.43
CA PRO A 211 -9.56 20.50 20.10
C PRO A 211 -10.03 21.72 20.88
#